data_41a6f0b597701d29a43731eb7710b8ea
#
_entry.id   41a6f0b597701d29a43731eb7710b8ea
#
_cell.length_a   1.000
_cell.length_b   1.000
_cell.length_c   1.000
_cell.angle_alpha   90.00
_cell.angle_beta   90.00
_cell.angle_gamma   90.00
#
_symmetry.space_group_name_H-M   'P 1'
#
loop_
_entity.id
_entity.type
_entity.pdbx_description
1 polymer ?
#
loop_
_entity_poly.entity_id
_entity_poly.type
_entity_poly.pdbx_seq_one_letter_code
_entity_poly.pdbx_strand_id
1 'polypeptide(L)'
;MEYEIIRRKETGYSVSVAASKVTSFRKNFNETTTVRAYENGCIGIAGAVGKANLSALKKEAAESLKKGIAYPCNLSGGVRHDPAPKEILPESGIVPAFRALLEELSKKADGYLFGNKINLSYETVSYENTAGASYTSHDASLEYALTIKDKKSANIMDMVYGKRAFSYKKDAVVSEVLEMIAAYENPVPMPAEKLPVVTDAGAVAPLLSHFVAEMYGSGASLLSGKMGQKVFGDRVSVLVDRNPPYTGRFFDAEGVVNPEGKFYLVKDGVFCGALATKRSAQLFSLPVSGTAGSTYDGVPGATFTGLRFENTAEGYAAAGDAIFVVYASGGDM
;
A
#
# COMPACT_ATOMS: atom_id res chain seq x y z
N MET A 1 -28.54 -15.94 7.95
CA MET A 1 -27.26 -15.99 7.21
C MET A 1 -27.07 -14.66 6.52
N GLU A 2 -25.97 -13.96 6.82
CA GLU A 2 -25.62 -12.67 6.26
C GLU A 2 -24.54 -12.85 5.20
N TYR A 3 -24.45 -11.93 4.22
CA TYR A 3 -23.51 -12.02 3.12
C TYR A 3 -22.80 -10.70 2.85
N GLU A 4 -21.53 -10.81 2.41
CA GLU A 4 -20.75 -9.75 1.74
C GLU A 4 -20.38 -10.24 0.33
N ILE A 5 -20.39 -9.32 -0.60
CA ILE A 5 -19.97 -9.56 -1.99
C ILE A 5 -18.97 -8.46 -2.39
N ILE A 6 -17.80 -8.89 -2.76
CA ILE A 6 -16.72 -7.97 -3.18
C ILE A 6 -16.35 -8.33 -4.62
N ARG A 7 -16.37 -7.35 -5.51
CA ARG A 7 -15.90 -7.50 -6.90
C ARG A 7 -14.75 -6.55 -7.11
N ARG A 8 -13.65 -7.08 -7.61
CA ARG A 8 -12.46 -6.32 -7.96
C ARG A 8 -12.17 -6.50 -9.44
N LYS A 9 -11.98 -5.40 -10.15
CA LYS A 9 -11.51 -5.35 -11.53
C LYS A 9 -10.25 -4.54 -11.60
N GLU A 10 -9.22 -5.11 -12.18
CA GLU A 10 -7.92 -4.46 -12.32
C GLU A 10 -7.44 -4.56 -13.77
N THR A 11 -7.05 -3.42 -14.33
CA THR A 11 -6.30 -3.35 -15.58
C THR A 11 -4.89 -2.89 -15.26
N GLY A 12 -3.92 -3.76 -15.47
CA GLY A 12 -2.51 -3.50 -15.24
C GLY A 12 -1.75 -3.38 -16.57
N TYR A 13 -0.79 -2.45 -16.59
CA TYR A 13 0.16 -2.29 -17.68
C TYR A 13 1.56 -2.38 -17.09
N SER A 14 2.40 -3.23 -17.66
CA SER A 14 3.78 -3.40 -17.24
C SER A 14 4.72 -3.14 -18.41
N VAL A 15 5.61 -2.17 -18.22
CA VAL A 15 6.65 -1.81 -19.18
C VAL A 15 7.97 -2.31 -18.64
N SER A 16 8.57 -3.29 -19.31
CA SER A 16 9.91 -3.78 -18.96
C SER A 16 10.98 -2.90 -19.60
N VAL A 17 11.99 -2.63 -18.83
CA VAL A 17 13.15 -1.80 -19.22
C VAL A 17 14.43 -2.63 -19.10
N ALA A 18 15.24 -2.64 -20.13
CA ALA A 18 16.58 -3.22 -20.10
C ALA A 18 17.55 -2.35 -20.92
N ALA A 19 18.72 -2.13 -20.37
CA ALA A 19 19.75 -1.28 -20.99
C ALA A 19 19.18 0.07 -21.46
N SER A 20 18.41 0.72 -20.60
CA SER A 20 17.75 2.01 -20.84
C SER A 20 16.72 2.03 -21.99
N LYS A 21 16.23 0.89 -22.41
CA LYS A 21 15.23 0.79 -23.48
C LYS A 21 14.00 0.02 -23.01
N VAL A 22 12.84 0.42 -23.52
CA VAL A 22 11.61 -0.38 -23.38
C VAL A 22 11.77 -1.64 -24.20
N THR A 23 11.70 -2.80 -23.54
CA THR A 23 11.89 -4.12 -24.16
C THR A 23 10.59 -4.89 -24.30
N SER A 24 9.61 -4.66 -23.41
CA SER A 24 8.28 -5.25 -23.55
C SER A 24 7.21 -4.35 -22.94
N PHE A 25 6.01 -4.51 -23.45
CA PHE A 25 4.78 -3.93 -22.93
C PHE A 25 3.76 -5.04 -22.77
N ARG A 26 3.18 -5.14 -21.58
CA ARG A 26 2.16 -6.14 -21.28
C ARG A 26 0.94 -5.44 -20.68
N LYS A 27 -0.24 -5.85 -21.13
CA LYS A 27 -1.51 -5.53 -20.53
C LYS A 27 -2.07 -6.79 -19.89
N ASN A 28 -2.52 -6.69 -18.67
CA ASN A 28 -3.27 -7.73 -17.98
C ASN A 28 -4.61 -7.17 -17.51
N PHE A 29 -5.60 -8.01 -17.51
CA PHE A 29 -6.89 -7.75 -16.90
C PHE A 29 -7.19 -8.86 -15.91
N ASN A 30 -7.55 -8.48 -14.69
CA ASN A 30 -7.94 -9.41 -13.65
C ASN A 30 -9.30 -8.99 -13.08
N GLU A 31 -10.19 -9.96 -12.98
CA GLU A 31 -11.49 -9.78 -12.33
C GLU A 31 -11.64 -10.87 -11.27
N THR A 32 -11.98 -10.46 -10.06
CA THR A 32 -12.25 -11.40 -8.97
C THR A 32 -13.57 -11.08 -8.31
N THR A 33 -14.26 -12.13 -7.85
CA THR A 33 -15.45 -12.01 -7.01
C THR A 33 -15.27 -12.83 -5.77
N THR A 34 -15.44 -12.21 -4.61
CA THR A 34 -15.45 -12.86 -3.28
C THR A 34 -16.86 -12.81 -2.73
N VAL A 35 -17.34 -13.93 -2.21
CA VAL A 35 -18.56 -14.00 -1.40
C VAL A 35 -18.17 -14.51 -0.01
N ARG A 36 -18.60 -13.80 1.02
CA ARG A 36 -18.49 -14.23 2.40
C ARG A 36 -19.88 -14.44 2.99
N ALA A 37 -20.06 -15.56 3.67
CA ALA A 37 -21.26 -15.89 4.40
C ALA A 37 -20.95 -15.89 5.90
N TYR A 38 -21.86 -15.37 6.71
CA TYR A 38 -21.72 -15.30 8.16
C TYR A 38 -22.91 -15.96 8.84
N GLU A 39 -22.64 -16.86 9.75
CA GLU A 39 -23.65 -17.51 10.58
C GLU A 39 -23.01 -18.06 11.86
N ASN A 40 -23.72 -17.95 13.00
CA ASN A 40 -23.29 -18.46 14.30
C ASN A 40 -21.84 -18.09 14.71
N GLY A 41 -21.42 -16.84 14.42
CA GLY A 41 -20.07 -16.36 14.75
C GLY A 41 -18.94 -16.94 13.89
N CYS A 42 -19.28 -17.57 12.77
CA CYS A 42 -18.32 -18.13 11.82
C CYS A 42 -18.42 -17.41 10.46
N ILE A 43 -17.31 -17.46 9.70
CA ILE A 43 -17.21 -17.01 8.32
C ILE A 43 -17.01 -18.20 7.39
N GLY A 44 -17.76 -18.21 6.29
CA GLY A 44 -17.51 -19.05 5.14
C GLY A 44 -17.15 -18.21 3.92
N ILE A 45 -16.23 -18.67 3.08
CA ILE A 45 -15.69 -17.88 1.99
C ILE A 45 -15.67 -18.72 0.72
N ALA A 46 -16.08 -18.10 -0.38
CA ALA A 46 -15.89 -18.62 -1.73
C ALA A 46 -15.48 -17.47 -2.65
N GLY A 47 -14.63 -17.76 -3.62
CA GLY A 47 -14.16 -16.77 -4.57
C GLY A 47 -13.92 -17.35 -5.96
N ALA A 48 -14.02 -16.48 -6.95
CA ALA A 48 -13.75 -16.83 -8.34
C ALA A 48 -12.87 -15.79 -9.02
N VAL A 49 -12.05 -16.24 -9.96
CA VAL A 49 -11.31 -15.43 -10.91
C VAL A 49 -12.06 -15.42 -12.24
N GLY A 50 -12.24 -14.26 -12.84
CA GLY A 50 -13.00 -14.07 -14.06
C GLY A 50 -14.51 -14.02 -13.81
N LYS A 51 -15.29 -14.48 -14.81
CA LYS A 51 -16.76 -14.43 -14.73
C LYS A 51 -17.31 -15.33 -13.64
N ALA A 52 -17.99 -14.77 -12.68
CA ALA A 52 -18.52 -15.49 -11.52
C ALA A 52 -20.03 -15.78 -11.61
N ASN A 53 -20.44 -16.96 -11.14
CA ASN A 53 -21.83 -17.27 -10.84
C ASN A 53 -22.10 -17.01 -9.35
N LEU A 54 -22.78 -15.89 -9.04
CA LEU A 54 -23.03 -15.49 -7.66
C LEU A 54 -23.85 -16.49 -6.86
N SER A 55 -24.81 -17.18 -7.48
CA SER A 55 -25.62 -18.18 -6.79
C SER A 55 -24.77 -19.38 -6.36
N ALA A 56 -23.87 -19.83 -7.23
CA ALA A 56 -22.92 -20.89 -6.90
C ALA A 56 -21.96 -20.46 -5.78
N LEU A 57 -21.35 -19.26 -5.89
CA LEU A 57 -20.45 -18.75 -4.86
C LEU A 57 -21.13 -18.57 -3.51
N LYS A 58 -22.40 -18.11 -3.47
CA LYS A 58 -23.16 -18.03 -2.21
C LYS A 58 -23.33 -19.41 -1.58
N LYS A 59 -23.65 -20.43 -2.37
CA LYS A 59 -23.78 -21.81 -1.89
C LYS A 59 -22.44 -22.34 -1.36
N GLU A 60 -21.36 -22.17 -2.09
CA GLU A 60 -20.01 -22.58 -1.69
C GLU A 60 -19.54 -21.86 -0.41
N ALA A 61 -19.78 -20.54 -0.29
CA ALA A 61 -19.48 -19.79 0.91
C ALA A 61 -20.29 -20.31 2.12
N ALA A 62 -21.58 -20.61 1.94
CA ALA A 62 -22.40 -21.20 2.98
C ALA A 62 -21.91 -22.61 3.38
N GLU A 63 -21.50 -23.44 2.43
CA GLU A 63 -20.89 -24.75 2.71
C GLU A 63 -19.55 -24.62 3.44
N SER A 64 -18.77 -23.57 3.14
CA SER A 64 -17.48 -23.28 3.78
C SER A 64 -17.61 -22.93 5.27
N LEU A 65 -18.78 -22.52 5.76
CA LEU A 65 -19.07 -22.30 7.20
C LEU A 65 -18.79 -23.55 8.04
N LYS A 66 -18.92 -24.76 7.46
CA LYS A 66 -18.62 -26.02 8.14
C LYS A 66 -17.18 -26.13 8.65
N LYS A 67 -16.27 -25.29 8.11
CA LYS A 67 -14.87 -25.20 8.58
C LYS A 67 -14.76 -24.57 9.97
N GLY A 68 -15.81 -23.93 10.48
CA GLY A 68 -15.87 -23.36 11.83
C GLY A 68 -14.88 -22.23 12.08
N ILE A 69 -14.54 -21.42 11.04
CA ILE A 69 -13.62 -20.30 11.22
C ILE A 69 -14.35 -19.20 11.99
N ALA A 70 -13.96 -18.99 13.24
CA ALA A 70 -14.55 -17.96 14.10
C ALA A 70 -14.28 -16.55 13.52
N TYR A 71 -15.37 -15.80 13.32
CA TYR A 71 -15.32 -14.44 12.76
C TYR A 71 -16.60 -13.67 13.11
N PRO A 72 -16.52 -12.42 13.62
CA PRO A 72 -17.70 -11.65 13.95
C PRO A 72 -18.42 -11.16 12.68
N CYS A 73 -19.74 -11.20 12.71
CA CYS A 73 -20.60 -10.63 11.69
C CYS A 73 -21.05 -9.24 12.13
N ASN A 74 -20.26 -8.22 11.84
CA ASN A 74 -20.57 -6.81 12.13
C ASN A 74 -20.73 -6.04 10.82
N LEU A 75 -21.85 -6.29 10.12
CA LEU A 75 -22.15 -5.60 8.86
C LEU A 75 -22.78 -4.23 9.15
N SER A 76 -22.38 -3.23 8.38
CA SER A 76 -22.97 -1.89 8.41
C SER A 76 -23.53 -1.55 7.02
N GLY A 77 -24.61 -0.78 6.99
CA GLY A 77 -25.16 -0.22 5.77
C GLY A 77 -24.45 1.05 5.33
N GLY A 78 -24.86 1.57 4.18
CA GLY A 78 -24.40 2.84 3.63
C GLY A 78 -24.23 2.77 2.10
N VAL A 79 -24.36 3.91 1.45
CA VAL A 79 -24.21 4.01 -0.01
C VAL A 79 -23.21 5.10 -0.34
N ARG A 80 -22.13 4.72 -1.07
CA ARG A 80 -21.16 5.67 -1.61
C ARG A 80 -20.50 5.09 -2.86
N HIS A 81 -20.53 5.86 -3.93
CA HIS A 81 -19.89 5.53 -5.19
C HIS A 81 -18.99 6.68 -5.61
N ASP A 82 -17.68 6.45 -5.54
CA ASP A 82 -16.72 7.44 -6.01
C ASP A 82 -16.68 7.46 -7.55
N PRO A 83 -16.48 8.63 -8.18
CA PRO A 83 -16.31 8.71 -9.62
C PRO A 83 -14.99 8.03 -10.03
N ALA A 84 -14.97 7.49 -11.25
CA ALA A 84 -13.73 6.96 -11.80
C ALA A 84 -12.67 8.06 -11.91
N PRO A 85 -11.41 7.80 -11.52
CA PRO A 85 -10.32 8.77 -11.64
C PRO A 85 -10.01 9.03 -13.11
N LYS A 86 -9.40 10.20 -13.39
CA LYS A 86 -8.81 10.44 -14.70
C LYS A 86 -7.69 9.44 -14.96
N GLU A 87 -7.57 8.99 -16.20
CA GLU A 87 -6.44 8.17 -16.63
C GLU A 87 -5.12 8.93 -16.37
N ILE A 88 -4.16 8.26 -15.75
CA ILE A 88 -2.79 8.81 -15.58
C ILE A 88 -2.13 8.97 -16.95
N LEU A 89 -2.26 7.96 -17.79
CA LEU A 89 -1.84 7.95 -19.19
C LEU A 89 -2.84 7.10 -20.01
N PRO A 90 -3.24 7.54 -21.20
CA PRO A 90 -3.99 6.69 -22.12
C PRO A 90 -3.12 5.51 -22.57
N GLU A 91 -3.72 4.36 -22.84
CA GLU A 91 -2.99 3.14 -23.24
C GLU A 91 -2.00 3.38 -24.37
N SER A 92 -2.42 4.11 -25.40
CA SER A 92 -1.56 4.46 -26.55
C SER A 92 -0.38 5.38 -26.19
N GLY A 93 -0.48 6.11 -25.10
CA GLY A 93 0.53 7.05 -24.60
C GLY A 93 1.56 6.43 -23.67
N ILE A 94 1.32 5.24 -23.12
CA ILE A 94 2.18 4.63 -22.09
C ILE A 94 3.60 4.37 -22.62
N VAL A 95 3.73 3.62 -23.70
CA VAL A 95 5.04 3.30 -24.28
C VAL A 95 5.78 4.54 -24.79
N PRO A 96 5.17 5.46 -25.54
CA PRO A 96 5.79 6.72 -25.93
C PRO A 96 6.31 7.54 -24.73
N ALA A 97 5.49 7.68 -23.68
CA ALA A 97 5.86 8.45 -22.50
C ALA A 97 7.10 7.88 -21.79
N PHE A 98 7.17 6.56 -21.61
CA PHE A 98 8.31 5.94 -20.95
C PHE A 98 9.55 5.82 -21.83
N ARG A 99 9.40 5.72 -23.15
CA ARG A 99 10.54 5.90 -24.07
C ARG A 99 11.14 7.29 -23.95
N ALA A 100 10.32 8.33 -23.98
CA ALA A 100 10.80 9.71 -23.83
C ALA A 100 11.47 9.94 -22.46
N LEU A 101 10.96 9.34 -21.38
CA LEU A 101 11.59 9.38 -20.07
C LEU A 101 12.98 8.73 -20.10
N LEU A 102 13.11 7.52 -20.63
CA LEU A 102 14.36 6.77 -20.67
C LEU A 102 15.40 7.39 -21.61
N GLU A 103 14.95 7.96 -22.73
CA GLU A 103 15.80 8.72 -23.65
C GLU A 103 16.40 9.95 -22.97
N GLU A 104 15.58 10.70 -22.21
CA GLU A 104 16.07 11.87 -21.48
C GLU A 104 17.03 11.49 -20.36
N LEU A 105 16.70 10.46 -19.57
CA LEU A 105 17.59 9.91 -18.54
C LEU A 105 18.92 9.45 -19.15
N SER A 106 18.87 8.70 -20.26
CA SER A 106 20.09 8.21 -20.93
C SER A 106 20.96 9.32 -21.49
N LYS A 107 20.35 10.44 -21.91
CA LYS A 107 21.06 11.60 -22.40
C LYS A 107 21.72 12.41 -21.28
N LYS A 108 21.03 12.55 -20.13
CA LYS A 108 21.51 13.36 -19.00
C LYS A 108 22.43 12.57 -18.06
N ALA A 109 22.33 11.24 -18.07
CA ALA A 109 23.10 10.31 -17.26
C ALA A 109 23.68 9.20 -18.13
N ASP A 110 24.52 9.57 -19.11
CA ASP A 110 25.08 8.69 -20.13
C ASP A 110 26.02 7.61 -19.56
N GLY A 111 26.59 7.83 -18.36
CA GLY A 111 27.36 6.85 -17.60
C GLY A 111 26.54 5.69 -17.01
N TYR A 112 25.22 5.75 -17.08
CA TYR A 112 24.32 4.81 -16.38
C TYR A 112 23.44 4.02 -17.34
N LEU A 113 22.96 2.85 -16.84
CA LEU A 113 21.96 2.02 -17.50
C LEU A 113 20.76 1.90 -16.58
N PHE A 114 19.57 2.00 -17.17
CA PHE A 114 18.29 1.82 -16.47
C PHE A 114 17.67 0.47 -16.83
N GLY A 115 17.08 -0.19 -15.85
CA GLY A 115 16.48 -1.52 -16.01
C GLY A 115 15.25 -1.74 -15.14
N ASN A 116 14.70 -2.96 -15.17
CA ASN A 116 13.56 -3.46 -14.43
C ASN A 116 12.20 -2.99 -14.99
N LYS A 117 11.31 -2.34 -14.21
CA LYS A 117 9.90 -2.16 -14.62
C LYS A 117 9.32 -0.81 -14.22
N ILE A 118 8.34 -0.40 -15.03
CA ILE A 118 7.37 0.65 -14.67
C ILE A 118 5.98 0.03 -14.84
N ASN A 119 5.16 0.10 -13.79
CA ASN A 119 3.82 -0.46 -13.78
C ASN A 119 2.78 0.65 -13.65
N LEU A 120 1.69 0.55 -14.39
CA LEU A 120 0.52 1.40 -14.30
C LEU A 120 -0.69 0.51 -14.03
N SER A 121 -1.47 0.81 -13.01
CA SER A 121 -2.64 0.03 -12.62
C SER A 121 -3.87 0.90 -12.43
N TYR A 122 -5.00 0.41 -12.88
CA TYR A 122 -6.34 0.96 -12.65
C TYR A 122 -7.19 -0.12 -11.99
N GLU A 123 -7.71 0.19 -10.82
CA GLU A 123 -8.53 -0.73 -10.03
C GLU A 123 -9.93 -0.16 -9.79
N THR A 124 -10.93 -1.02 -9.88
CA THR A 124 -12.30 -0.74 -9.40
C THR A 124 -12.69 -1.83 -8.42
N VAL A 125 -13.13 -1.43 -7.24
CA VAL A 125 -13.64 -2.35 -6.23
C VAL A 125 -15.07 -1.96 -5.88
N SER A 126 -15.99 -2.91 -5.95
CA SER A 126 -17.34 -2.78 -5.41
C SER A 126 -17.56 -3.72 -4.23
N TYR A 127 -18.31 -3.25 -3.24
CA TYR A 127 -18.66 -3.96 -2.03
C TYR A 127 -20.17 -3.83 -1.80
N GLU A 128 -20.82 -4.93 -1.54
CA GLU A 128 -22.23 -5.01 -1.19
C GLU A 128 -22.40 -5.96 -0.02
N ASN A 129 -23.38 -5.71 0.86
CA ASN A 129 -23.74 -6.64 1.93
C ASN A 129 -25.24 -6.66 2.22
N THR A 130 -25.69 -7.63 3.01
CA THR A 130 -27.10 -7.80 3.39
C THR A 130 -27.61 -6.75 4.36
N ALA A 131 -26.76 -5.96 5.01
CA ALA A 131 -27.15 -4.81 5.85
C ALA A 131 -27.38 -3.53 5.02
N GLY A 132 -27.31 -3.61 3.68
CA GLY A 132 -27.62 -2.50 2.78
C GLY A 132 -26.41 -1.61 2.44
N ALA A 133 -25.18 -2.08 2.63
CA ALA A 133 -24.04 -1.38 2.07
C ALA A 133 -23.97 -1.56 0.56
N SER A 134 -23.64 -0.48 -0.15
CA SER A 134 -23.34 -0.47 -1.57
C SER A 134 -22.24 0.57 -1.83
N TYR A 135 -21.00 0.10 -2.01
CA TYR A 135 -19.82 0.94 -2.20
C TYR A 135 -19.16 0.66 -3.53
N THR A 136 -18.65 1.70 -4.16
CA THR A 136 -17.74 1.59 -5.31
C THR A 136 -16.62 2.58 -5.15
N SER A 137 -15.40 2.09 -5.31
CA SER A 137 -14.18 2.91 -5.25
C SER A 137 -13.27 2.57 -6.40
N HIS A 138 -12.49 3.55 -6.80
CA HIS A 138 -11.53 3.45 -7.89
C HIS A 138 -10.15 3.86 -7.41
N ASP A 139 -9.11 3.18 -7.89
CA ASP A 139 -7.72 3.55 -7.66
C ASP A 139 -6.96 3.55 -9.00
N ALA A 140 -5.99 4.45 -9.11
CA ALA A 140 -5.06 4.49 -10.22
C ALA A 140 -3.68 4.80 -9.68
N SER A 141 -2.68 4.00 -10.03
CA SER A 141 -1.31 4.19 -9.55
C SER A 141 -0.28 3.88 -10.61
N LEU A 142 0.82 4.60 -10.55
CA LEU A 142 2.01 4.44 -11.34
C LEU A 142 3.16 4.08 -10.39
N GLU A 143 3.81 2.96 -10.64
CA GLU A 143 4.93 2.48 -9.84
C GLU A 143 6.20 2.42 -10.69
N TYR A 144 7.21 3.14 -10.25
CA TYR A 144 8.56 3.03 -10.77
C TYR A 144 9.35 2.06 -9.90
N ALA A 145 9.94 1.07 -10.53
CA ALA A 145 10.91 0.15 -9.93
C ALA A 145 12.11 0.07 -10.87
N LEU A 146 12.82 1.20 -11.01
CA LEU A 146 13.96 1.29 -11.92
C LEU A 146 15.26 0.95 -11.18
N THR A 147 15.97 -0.05 -11.67
CA THR A 147 17.35 -0.29 -11.27
C THR A 147 18.26 0.64 -12.07
N ILE A 148 19.27 1.19 -11.42
CA ILE A 148 20.26 2.09 -12.01
C ILE A 148 21.61 1.45 -11.81
N LYS A 149 22.35 1.25 -12.91
CA LYS A 149 23.66 0.63 -12.93
C LYS A 149 24.69 1.60 -13.51
N ASP A 150 25.73 1.90 -12.75
CA ASP A 150 26.92 2.58 -13.27
C ASP A 150 27.66 1.62 -14.22
N LYS A 151 27.94 2.07 -15.46
CA LYS A 151 28.64 1.28 -16.47
C LYS A 151 30.07 0.88 -16.06
N LYS A 152 30.66 1.61 -15.11
CA LYS A 152 32.01 1.35 -14.59
C LYS A 152 32.00 0.40 -13.39
N SER A 153 30.84 0.20 -12.75
CA SER A 153 30.68 -0.67 -11.59
C SER A 153 30.69 -2.15 -11.98
N ALA A 154 31.27 -2.99 -11.15
CA ALA A 154 31.18 -4.44 -11.27
C ALA A 154 29.85 -5.01 -10.68
N ASN A 155 29.08 -4.21 -9.96
CA ASN A 155 27.81 -4.62 -9.36
C ASN A 155 26.76 -4.89 -10.45
N ILE A 156 25.77 -5.72 -10.14
CA ILE A 156 24.62 -5.93 -11.02
C ILE A 156 23.72 -4.67 -11.01
N MET A 157 23.67 -3.97 -9.89
CA MET A 157 22.84 -2.80 -9.63
C MET A 157 23.53 -1.93 -8.58
N ASP A 158 23.53 -0.62 -8.77
CA ASP A 158 24.16 0.33 -7.85
C ASP A 158 23.12 1.16 -7.08
N MET A 159 21.97 1.46 -7.70
CA MET A 159 20.87 2.21 -7.09
C MET A 159 19.51 1.66 -7.55
N VAL A 160 18.47 1.97 -6.78
CA VAL A 160 17.06 1.68 -7.12
C VAL A 160 16.25 2.94 -6.98
N TYR A 161 15.57 3.35 -8.05
CA TYR A 161 14.53 4.36 -7.98
C TYR A 161 13.18 3.67 -7.83
N GLY A 162 12.67 3.62 -6.59
CA GLY A 162 11.37 3.08 -6.22
C GLY A 162 10.41 4.20 -5.85
N LYS A 163 9.30 4.34 -6.60
CA LYS A 163 8.32 5.39 -6.32
C LYS A 163 6.93 4.98 -6.76
N ARG A 164 5.93 5.21 -5.89
CA ARG A 164 4.52 5.19 -6.26
C ARG A 164 4.02 6.61 -6.48
N ALA A 165 3.31 6.83 -7.58
CA ALA A 165 2.76 8.11 -7.98
C ALA A 165 1.32 7.97 -8.48
N PHE A 166 0.54 9.04 -8.39
CA PHE A 166 -0.86 9.10 -8.84
C PHE A 166 -1.03 10.00 -10.08
N SER A 167 0.08 10.45 -10.65
CA SER A 167 0.15 11.21 -11.89
C SER A 167 1.51 11.01 -12.55
N TYR A 168 1.56 11.11 -13.87
CA TYR A 168 2.82 11.07 -14.60
C TYR A 168 3.43 12.48 -14.68
N LYS A 169 4.63 12.65 -14.12
CA LYS A 169 5.40 13.90 -14.13
C LYS A 169 6.82 13.59 -14.55
N LYS A 170 7.08 13.55 -15.85
CA LYS A 170 8.38 13.16 -16.41
C LYS A 170 9.54 13.93 -15.81
N ASP A 171 9.44 15.27 -15.80
CA ASP A 171 10.54 16.14 -15.37
C ASP A 171 10.88 15.97 -13.88
N ALA A 172 9.88 15.71 -13.03
CA ALA A 172 10.10 15.40 -11.61
C ALA A 172 10.86 14.07 -11.44
N VAL A 173 10.48 13.03 -12.20
CA VAL A 173 11.19 11.74 -12.17
C VAL A 173 12.65 11.90 -12.65
N VAL A 174 12.87 12.67 -13.71
CA VAL A 174 14.22 12.95 -14.23
C VAL A 174 15.05 13.67 -13.16
N SER A 175 14.51 14.73 -12.53
CA SER A 175 15.23 15.47 -11.47
C SER A 175 15.60 14.57 -10.31
N GLU A 176 14.65 13.82 -9.77
CA GLU A 176 14.86 12.91 -8.62
C GLU A 176 15.92 11.84 -8.93
N VAL A 177 15.90 11.26 -10.12
CA VAL A 177 16.90 10.26 -10.54
C VAL A 177 18.28 10.89 -10.68
N LEU A 178 18.38 12.09 -11.25
CA LEU A 178 19.68 12.79 -11.40
C LEU A 178 20.24 13.21 -10.04
N GLU A 179 19.40 13.65 -9.10
CA GLU A 179 19.82 13.95 -7.72
C GLU A 179 20.36 12.71 -7.02
N MET A 180 19.71 11.54 -7.20
CA MET A 180 20.19 10.26 -6.68
C MET A 180 21.56 9.88 -7.28
N ILE A 181 21.75 10.04 -8.58
CA ILE A 181 23.00 9.77 -9.25
C ILE A 181 24.11 10.73 -8.76
N ALA A 182 23.80 12.02 -8.63
CA ALA A 182 24.76 13.01 -8.13
C ALA A 182 25.21 12.69 -6.69
N ALA A 183 24.29 12.22 -5.84
CA ALA A 183 24.64 11.76 -4.49
C ALA A 183 25.54 10.51 -4.51
N TYR A 184 25.27 9.56 -5.41
CA TYR A 184 26.11 8.37 -5.58
C TYR A 184 27.53 8.72 -6.08
N GLU A 185 27.64 9.67 -6.99
CA GLU A 185 28.95 10.12 -7.57
C GLU A 185 29.80 10.92 -6.58
N ASN A 186 29.17 11.49 -5.55
CA ASN A 186 29.85 12.35 -4.57
C ASN A 186 29.74 11.77 -3.15
N PRO A 187 30.35 10.59 -2.88
CA PRO A 187 30.30 10.00 -1.56
C PRO A 187 31.06 10.88 -0.56
N VAL A 188 30.46 11.10 0.60
CA VAL A 188 31.09 11.79 1.72
C VAL A 188 31.42 10.81 2.83
N PRO A 189 32.48 11.03 3.62
CA PRO A 189 32.76 10.21 4.79
C PRO A 189 31.58 10.21 5.76
N MET A 190 31.35 9.07 6.42
CA MET A 190 30.36 9.03 7.49
C MET A 190 30.75 10.03 8.58
N PRO A 191 29.88 10.94 9.00
CA PRO A 191 30.18 11.91 10.04
C PRO A 191 30.51 11.21 11.37
N ALA A 192 31.48 11.73 12.11
CA ALA A 192 31.86 11.19 13.41
C ALA A 192 30.82 11.50 14.50
N GLU A 193 30.05 12.55 14.32
CA GLU A 193 28.96 12.96 15.23
C GLU A 193 27.64 12.34 14.84
N LYS A 194 26.73 12.24 15.83
CA LYS A 194 25.37 11.73 15.60
C LYS A 194 24.55 12.79 14.87
N LEU A 195 24.20 12.49 13.64
CA LEU A 195 23.26 13.30 12.87
C LEU A 195 21.84 12.73 12.92
N PRO A 196 20.81 13.56 12.71
CA PRO A 196 19.46 13.09 12.47
C PRO A 196 19.42 12.14 11.28
N VAL A 197 18.62 11.07 11.38
CA VAL A 197 18.40 10.12 10.29
C VAL A 197 17.02 10.36 9.72
N VAL A 198 16.97 10.60 8.42
CA VAL A 198 15.73 10.72 7.65
C VAL A 198 15.59 9.50 6.76
N THR A 199 14.44 8.90 6.75
CA THR A 199 14.15 7.71 5.93
C THR A 199 12.75 7.78 5.35
N ASP A 200 12.51 7.04 4.28
CA ASP A 200 11.16 6.82 3.79
C ASP A 200 10.40 5.75 4.63
N ALA A 201 9.11 5.58 4.34
CA ALA A 201 8.27 4.62 5.03
C ALA A 201 8.74 3.16 4.81
N GLY A 202 9.45 2.87 3.72
CA GLY A 202 9.94 1.52 3.41
C GLY A 202 11.00 1.06 4.41
N ALA A 203 11.91 1.94 4.81
CA ALA A 203 12.95 1.60 5.77
C ALA A 203 12.44 1.36 7.20
N VAL A 204 11.26 1.89 7.55
CA VAL A 204 10.62 1.65 8.85
C VAL A 204 9.55 0.54 8.80
N ALA A 205 9.34 -0.07 7.63
CA ALA A 205 8.32 -1.12 7.47
C ALA A 205 8.43 -2.28 8.49
N PRO A 206 9.62 -2.78 8.89
CA PRO A 206 9.72 -3.80 9.94
C PRO A 206 9.12 -3.35 11.27
N LEU A 207 9.26 -2.06 11.63
CA LEU A 207 8.70 -1.52 12.87
C LEU A 207 7.17 -1.44 12.83
N LEU A 208 6.57 -1.36 11.63
CA LEU A 208 5.13 -1.25 11.47
C LEU A 208 4.40 -2.53 11.90
N SER A 209 5.07 -3.69 11.92
CA SER A 209 4.50 -4.94 12.42
C SER A 209 4.05 -4.84 13.89
N HIS A 210 4.70 -4.00 14.68
CA HIS A 210 4.35 -3.78 16.08
C HIS A 210 2.99 -3.11 16.28
N PHE A 211 2.44 -2.48 15.23
CA PHE A 211 1.07 -1.93 15.23
C PHE A 211 0.00 -2.96 14.89
N VAL A 212 0.37 -4.18 14.43
CA VAL A 212 -0.60 -5.23 14.10
C VAL A 212 -1.27 -5.73 15.37
N ALA A 213 -2.60 -5.81 15.36
CA ALA A 213 -3.39 -6.16 16.55
C ALA A 213 -3.03 -7.53 17.14
N GLU A 214 -2.72 -8.51 16.30
CA GLU A 214 -2.29 -9.84 16.71
C GLU A 214 -0.94 -9.81 17.46
N MET A 215 0.01 -9.01 17.00
CA MET A 215 1.30 -8.80 17.68
C MET A 215 1.10 -8.07 19.01
N TYR A 216 0.27 -7.01 19.00
CA TYR A 216 -0.06 -6.23 20.18
C TYR A 216 -0.75 -7.09 21.25
N GLY A 217 -1.80 -7.82 20.86
CA GLY A 217 -2.64 -8.59 21.79
C GLY A 217 -1.99 -9.86 22.31
N SER A 218 -1.06 -10.47 21.56
CA SER A 218 -0.28 -11.63 22.03
C SER A 218 0.89 -11.27 22.95
N GLY A 219 1.19 -9.98 23.13
CA GLY A 219 2.35 -9.54 23.91
C GLY A 219 3.68 -9.52 23.14
N ALA A 220 3.68 -9.86 21.84
CA ALA A 220 4.89 -9.90 21.01
C ALA A 220 5.31 -8.52 20.48
N SER A 221 4.45 -7.51 20.59
CA SER A 221 4.74 -6.14 20.17
C SER A 221 5.51 -5.36 21.23
N LEU A 222 6.46 -4.53 20.82
CA LEU A 222 7.09 -3.51 21.67
C LEU A 222 6.07 -2.51 22.24
N LEU A 223 4.87 -2.42 21.65
CA LEU A 223 3.77 -1.56 22.07
C LEU A 223 2.77 -2.26 23.00
N SER A 224 2.93 -3.56 23.27
CA SER A 224 2.00 -4.32 24.12
C SER A 224 1.84 -3.67 25.50
N GLY A 225 0.59 -3.50 25.92
CA GLY A 225 0.23 -2.85 27.19
C GLY A 225 0.42 -1.33 27.23
N LYS A 226 0.78 -0.68 26.13
CA LYS A 226 1.06 0.77 26.08
C LYS A 226 -0.05 1.61 25.45
N MET A 227 -1.22 1.03 25.18
CA MET A 227 -2.36 1.78 24.65
C MET A 227 -2.73 2.96 25.56
N GLY A 228 -2.89 4.14 24.99
CA GLY A 228 -3.14 5.40 25.71
C GLY A 228 -1.90 6.04 26.33
N GLN A 229 -0.72 5.43 26.22
CA GLN A 229 0.52 5.99 26.75
C GLN A 229 1.28 6.77 25.68
N LYS A 230 2.02 7.78 26.13
CA LYS A 230 2.95 8.52 25.28
C LYS A 230 4.26 7.70 25.14
N VAL A 231 4.46 7.13 23.97
CA VAL A 231 5.61 6.24 23.67
C VAL A 231 6.50 6.77 22.56
N PHE A 232 6.08 7.84 21.91
CA PHE A 232 6.81 8.53 20.85
C PHE A 232 6.96 10.02 21.16
N GLY A 233 7.80 10.72 20.41
CA GLY A 233 7.92 12.19 20.52
C GLY A 233 6.63 12.92 20.16
N ASP A 234 6.43 14.11 20.72
CA ASP A 234 5.20 14.92 20.57
C ASP A 234 4.81 15.22 19.12
N ARG A 235 5.77 15.20 18.20
CA ARG A 235 5.55 15.48 16.78
C ARG A 235 5.29 14.23 15.95
N VAL A 236 5.20 13.04 16.57
CA VAL A 236 4.97 11.80 15.85
C VAL A 236 3.49 11.48 15.84
N SER A 237 2.89 11.54 14.67
CA SER A 237 1.56 11.00 14.43
C SER A 237 1.62 9.99 13.30
N VAL A 238 1.04 8.81 13.52
CA VAL A 238 0.93 7.72 12.54
C VAL A 238 -0.53 7.37 12.38
N LEU A 239 -1.01 7.39 11.15
CA LEU A 239 -2.41 7.11 10.88
C LEU A 239 -2.61 6.31 9.60
N VAL A 240 -3.76 5.67 9.53
CA VAL A 240 -4.34 5.19 8.27
C VAL A 240 -5.11 6.36 7.67
N ASP A 241 -4.75 6.77 6.46
CA ASP A 241 -5.44 7.82 5.70
C ASP A 241 -6.00 7.21 4.41
N ARG A 242 -7.32 7.21 4.31
CA ARG A 242 -8.08 6.70 3.16
C ARG A 242 -8.50 7.79 2.18
N ASN A 243 -8.01 9.01 2.38
CA ASN A 243 -8.32 10.13 1.51
C ASN A 243 -7.32 10.20 0.34
N PRO A 244 -7.76 10.63 -0.85
CA PRO A 244 -6.82 10.96 -1.93
C PRO A 244 -5.79 12.02 -1.50
N PRO A 245 -4.56 11.97 -1.99
CA PRO A 245 -4.04 11.06 -3.02
C PRO A 245 -3.43 9.76 -2.48
N TYR A 246 -3.54 9.44 -1.19
CA TYR A 246 -2.82 8.33 -0.55
C TYR A 246 -3.41 6.96 -0.88
N THR A 247 -4.72 6.89 -1.10
CA THR A 247 -5.42 5.70 -1.59
C THR A 247 -6.70 6.11 -2.30
N GLY A 248 -7.08 5.38 -3.35
CA GLY A 248 -8.35 5.59 -4.05
C GLY A 248 -9.53 4.91 -3.36
N ARG A 249 -9.31 4.03 -2.38
CA ARG A 249 -10.36 3.24 -1.75
C ARG A 249 -10.69 3.74 -0.35
N PHE A 250 -11.92 4.25 -0.15
CA PHE A 250 -12.40 4.79 1.12
C PHE A 250 -12.85 3.72 2.12
N PHE A 251 -12.99 2.46 1.73
CA PHE A 251 -13.34 1.31 2.57
C PHE A 251 -12.30 0.20 2.47
N ASP A 252 -12.27 -0.68 3.45
CA ASP A 252 -11.38 -1.83 3.46
C ASP A 252 -12.05 -3.12 2.93
N ALA A 253 -11.36 -4.26 3.01
CA ALA A 253 -11.91 -5.53 2.55
C ALA A 253 -13.07 -6.08 3.41
N GLU A 254 -13.39 -5.46 4.53
CA GLU A 254 -14.53 -5.77 5.39
C GLU A 254 -15.66 -4.73 5.28
N GLY A 255 -15.55 -3.80 4.32
CA GLY A 255 -16.49 -2.71 4.14
C GLY A 255 -16.45 -1.65 5.24
N VAL A 256 -15.37 -1.59 6.00
CA VAL A 256 -15.20 -0.59 7.05
C VAL A 256 -14.81 0.75 6.43
N VAL A 257 -15.56 1.79 6.81
CA VAL A 257 -15.34 3.18 6.44
C VAL A 257 -14.96 3.95 7.69
N ASN A 258 -13.74 4.50 7.72
CA ASN A 258 -13.29 5.30 8.85
C ASN A 258 -13.94 6.69 8.83
N PRO A 259 -14.32 7.27 9.98
CA PRO A 259 -14.74 8.66 10.06
C PRO A 259 -13.69 9.59 9.44
N GLU A 260 -14.14 10.54 8.61
CA GLU A 260 -13.24 11.46 7.89
C GLU A 260 -12.14 10.76 7.06
N GLY A 261 -12.26 9.45 6.83
CA GLY A 261 -11.26 8.65 6.13
C GLY A 261 -9.99 8.38 6.94
N LYS A 262 -9.96 8.67 8.23
CA LYS A 262 -8.74 8.58 9.06
C LYS A 262 -8.91 7.67 10.28
N PHE A 263 -7.82 6.98 10.64
CA PHE A 263 -7.71 6.22 11.88
C PHE A 263 -6.30 6.37 12.44
N TYR A 264 -6.15 6.91 13.64
CA TYR A 264 -4.85 7.14 14.25
C TYR A 264 -4.35 5.89 14.99
N LEU A 265 -3.12 5.51 14.70
CA LEU A 265 -2.34 4.54 15.47
C LEU A 265 -1.54 5.23 16.57
N VAL A 266 -0.95 6.37 16.22
CA VAL A 266 -0.26 7.29 17.13
C VAL A 266 -0.77 8.69 16.83
N LYS A 267 -1.12 9.44 17.88
CA LYS A 267 -1.48 10.84 17.76
C LYS A 267 -0.67 11.65 18.77
N ASP A 268 0.10 12.61 18.27
CA ASP A 268 0.95 13.49 19.09
C ASP A 268 1.82 12.71 20.11
N GLY A 269 2.42 11.61 19.65
CA GLY A 269 3.26 10.71 20.43
C GLY A 269 2.51 9.69 21.29
N VAL A 270 1.19 9.77 21.40
CA VAL A 270 0.37 8.82 22.17
C VAL A 270 -0.04 7.65 21.29
N PHE A 271 0.28 6.43 21.71
CA PHE A 271 -0.20 5.21 21.04
C PHE A 271 -1.69 5.00 21.34
N CYS A 272 -2.55 5.10 20.35
CA CYS A 272 -4.00 5.12 20.52
C CYS A 272 -4.76 4.11 19.65
N GLY A 273 -4.08 3.35 18.79
CA GLY A 273 -4.74 2.39 17.92
C GLY A 273 -3.81 1.30 17.41
N ALA A 274 -4.38 0.18 16.98
CA ALA A 274 -3.66 -0.90 16.32
C ALA A 274 -4.33 -1.24 14.97
N LEU A 275 -3.59 -1.87 14.07
CA LEU A 275 -4.10 -2.35 12.78
C LEU A 275 -4.95 -3.60 13.05
N ALA A 276 -6.25 -3.43 13.17
CA ALA A 276 -7.18 -4.46 13.58
C ALA A 276 -8.26 -4.70 12.52
N THR A 277 -8.45 -5.97 12.16
CA THR A 277 -9.65 -6.46 11.47
C THR A 277 -10.82 -6.55 12.43
N LYS A 278 -12.04 -6.80 11.96
CA LYS A 278 -13.19 -7.08 12.85
C LYS A 278 -12.90 -8.24 13.81
N ARG A 279 -12.18 -9.27 13.34
CA ARG A 279 -11.80 -10.44 14.14
C ARG A 279 -10.82 -10.09 15.26
N SER A 280 -9.70 -9.47 14.93
CA SER A 280 -8.69 -9.11 15.93
C SER A 280 -9.16 -7.99 16.86
N ALA A 281 -10.00 -7.08 16.36
CA ALA A 281 -10.65 -6.06 17.18
C ALA A 281 -11.52 -6.69 18.27
N GLN A 282 -12.34 -7.69 17.93
CA GLN A 282 -13.16 -8.43 18.91
C GLN A 282 -12.28 -9.23 19.88
N LEU A 283 -11.27 -9.95 19.37
CA LEU A 283 -10.40 -10.81 20.16
C LEU A 283 -9.62 -10.03 21.23
N PHE A 284 -9.15 -8.83 20.89
CA PHE A 284 -8.29 -8.04 21.76
C PHE A 284 -8.96 -6.78 22.31
N SER A 285 -10.29 -6.64 22.14
CA SER A 285 -11.08 -5.46 22.59
C SER A 285 -10.51 -4.14 22.07
N LEU A 286 -10.19 -4.10 20.77
CA LEU A 286 -9.62 -2.94 20.07
C LEU A 286 -10.65 -2.34 19.10
N PRO A 287 -10.52 -1.05 18.73
CA PRO A 287 -11.30 -0.50 17.63
C PRO A 287 -10.84 -1.10 16.30
N VAL A 288 -11.78 -1.27 15.35
CA VAL A 288 -11.47 -1.69 13.99
C VAL A 288 -10.77 -0.56 13.25
N SER A 289 -9.66 -0.85 12.57
CA SER A 289 -8.80 0.18 11.96
C SER A 289 -9.18 0.55 10.51
N GLY A 290 -10.04 -0.25 9.86
CA GLY A 290 -10.35 -0.04 8.44
C GLY A 290 -9.18 -0.37 7.50
N THR A 291 -8.33 -1.34 7.88
CA THR A 291 -7.15 -1.76 7.11
C THR A 291 -7.18 -3.21 6.66
N ALA A 292 -8.33 -3.86 6.77
CA ALA A 292 -8.44 -5.25 6.33
C ALA A 292 -8.16 -5.40 4.83
N GLY A 293 -7.38 -6.40 4.49
CA GLY A 293 -7.15 -6.88 3.13
C GLY A 293 -7.38 -8.37 3.05
N SER A 294 -7.62 -8.90 1.85
CA SER A 294 -7.73 -10.34 1.62
C SER A 294 -7.42 -10.68 0.17
N THR A 295 -6.99 -11.93 -0.08
CA THR A 295 -7.12 -12.56 -1.37
C THR A 295 -8.60 -12.80 -1.69
N TYR A 296 -8.93 -13.10 -2.94
CA TYR A 296 -10.32 -13.29 -3.37
C TYR A 296 -11.03 -14.48 -2.68
N ASP A 297 -10.27 -15.40 -2.11
CA ASP A 297 -10.74 -16.61 -1.41
C ASP A 297 -10.25 -16.70 0.04
N GLY A 298 -9.65 -15.62 0.56
CA GLY A 298 -9.00 -15.59 1.86
C GLY A 298 -9.81 -14.93 2.97
N VAL A 299 -9.50 -15.31 4.20
CA VAL A 299 -9.98 -14.62 5.41
C VAL A 299 -9.31 -13.23 5.48
N PRO A 300 -10.06 -12.17 5.84
CA PRO A 300 -9.45 -10.85 6.00
C PRO A 300 -8.35 -10.84 7.07
N GLY A 301 -7.25 -10.16 6.74
CA GLY A 301 -6.13 -9.89 7.65
C GLY A 301 -5.78 -8.41 7.65
N ALA A 302 -5.09 -7.92 8.67
CA ALA A 302 -4.63 -6.55 8.71
C ALA A 302 -3.58 -6.26 7.62
N THR A 303 -3.63 -5.08 7.03
CA THR A 303 -2.65 -4.60 6.05
C THR A 303 -2.12 -3.23 6.42
N PHE A 304 -1.03 -2.82 5.78
CA PHE A 304 -0.43 -1.49 5.95
C PHE A 304 -0.95 -0.46 4.93
N THR A 305 -2.08 -0.75 4.27
CA THR A 305 -2.64 0.14 3.24
C THR A 305 -3.07 1.48 3.83
N GLY A 306 -2.62 2.58 3.22
CA GLY A 306 -2.97 3.93 3.62
C GLY A 306 -2.20 4.45 4.84
N LEU A 307 -1.16 3.75 5.33
CA LEU A 307 -0.32 4.25 6.42
C LEU A 307 0.40 5.53 6.02
N ARG A 308 0.37 6.50 6.91
CA ARG A 308 1.00 7.80 6.75
C ARG A 308 1.59 8.29 8.07
N PHE A 309 2.72 8.99 7.97
CA PHE A 309 3.28 9.80 9.05
C PHE A 309 2.87 11.25 8.84
N GLU A 310 2.32 11.89 9.86
CA GLU A 310 2.05 13.35 9.87
C GLU A 310 3.19 14.09 10.57
N ASN A 311 3.33 15.39 10.28
CA ASN A 311 4.29 16.31 10.91
C ASN A 311 5.78 16.01 10.65
N THR A 312 6.09 15.18 9.65
CA THR A 312 7.48 14.84 9.33
C THR A 312 8.19 15.90 8.48
N ALA A 313 7.45 16.67 7.66
CA ALA A 313 8.03 17.65 6.74
C ALA A 313 8.73 18.84 7.46
N GLU A 314 8.12 19.36 8.53
CA GLU A 314 8.75 20.42 9.33
C GLU A 314 10.00 19.92 10.06
N GLY A 315 9.96 18.67 10.53
CA GLY A 315 11.11 18.02 11.17
C GLY A 315 12.29 17.85 10.21
N TYR A 316 12.03 17.53 8.94
CA TYR A 316 13.05 17.40 7.91
C TYR A 316 13.70 18.75 7.59
N ALA A 317 12.91 19.78 7.34
CA ALA A 317 13.41 21.12 7.05
C ALA A 317 14.19 21.74 8.23
N ALA A 318 13.88 21.37 9.46
CA ALA A 318 14.52 21.86 10.67
C ALA A 318 15.77 21.05 11.08
N ALA A 319 16.02 19.89 10.46
CA ALA A 319 17.11 18.99 10.89
C ALA A 319 18.52 19.49 10.53
N GLY A 320 18.66 20.49 9.63
CA GLY A 320 19.98 20.91 9.12
C GLY A 320 20.65 19.74 8.40
N ASP A 321 21.92 19.47 8.74
CA ASP A 321 22.62 18.30 8.21
C ASP A 321 22.02 16.99 8.74
N ALA A 322 21.66 16.06 7.86
CA ALA A 322 21.01 14.81 8.19
C ALA A 322 21.51 13.65 7.30
N ILE A 323 21.45 12.44 7.81
CA ILE A 323 21.66 11.22 7.02
C ILE A 323 20.33 10.83 6.40
N PHE A 324 20.24 10.84 5.07
CA PHE A 324 19.07 10.37 4.35
C PHE A 324 19.25 8.92 3.90
N VAL A 325 18.43 8.01 4.43
CA VAL A 325 18.42 6.60 4.04
C VAL A 325 17.51 6.42 2.84
N VAL A 326 18.11 6.29 1.66
CA VAL A 326 17.40 6.13 0.37
C VAL A 326 16.84 4.72 0.22
N TYR A 327 17.54 3.73 0.76
CA TYR A 327 17.19 2.32 0.64
C TYR A 327 17.77 1.51 1.78
N ALA A 328 16.96 0.61 2.34
CA ALA A 328 17.40 -0.38 3.31
C ALA A 328 16.96 -1.77 2.84
N SER A 329 17.89 -2.73 2.78
CA SER A 329 17.60 -4.11 2.42
C SER A 329 18.10 -5.05 3.50
N GLY A 330 17.18 -5.86 4.01
CA GLY A 330 17.50 -6.83 5.05
C GLY A 330 17.70 -6.19 6.43
N GLY A 331 17.74 -7.00 7.42
CA GLY A 331 17.94 -6.66 8.83
C GLY A 331 17.15 -7.65 9.67
N ASP A 332 17.86 -8.50 10.40
CA ASP A 332 17.28 -9.26 11.50
C ASP A 332 17.22 -8.29 12.70
N MET A 333 16.01 -8.12 13.25
CA MET A 333 15.80 -7.40 14.51
C MET A 333 15.56 -8.39 15.63
#